data_a1f3229fd4e0714b8ce89a18597c81ad
#
_entry.id   a1f3229fd4e0714b8ce89a18597c81ad
#
_cell.length_a   1.000
_cell.length_b   1.000
_cell.length_c   1.000
_cell.angle_alpha   90.00
_cell.angle_beta   90.00
_cell.angle_gamma   90.00
#
_symmetry.space_group_name_H-M   'P 1'
#
loop_
_entity.id
_entity.type
_entity.pdbx_description
1 polymer ?
#
loop_
_entity_poly.entity_id
_entity_poly.type
_entity_poly.pdbx_seq_one_letter_code
_entity_poly.pdbx_strand_id
1 'polypeptide(L)' 'MKILAIEASSLVCSTAILTDDIITAEYTINNKVTHSQTLLPMIDEICKMTDTDVSEFDAIAVSGGNS' A
#
# COMPACT_ATOMS: atom_id res chain seq x y z
N MET A 1 11.98 -9.45 7.22
CA MET A 1 11.34 -8.17 7.53
C MET A 1 10.24 -7.89 6.53
N LYS A 2 9.09 -7.51 7.01
CA LYS A 2 7.94 -7.26 6.17
C LYS A 2 7.57 -5.78 6.24
N ILE A 3 7.49 -5.13 5.09
CA ILE A 3 7.27 -3.69 5.00
C ILE A 3 6.06 -3.42 4.13
N LEU A 4 5.18 -2.54 4.61
CA LEU A 4 4.08 -2.04 3.79
C LEU A 4 4.51 -0.71 3.21
N ALA A 5 4.63 -0.63 1.90
CA ALA A 5 4.99 0.60 1.21
C ALA A 5 3.74 1.24 0.63
N ILE A 6 3.63 2.54 0.83
CA ILE A 6 2.48 3.31 0.35
C ILE A 6 3.01 4.46 -0.48
N GLU A 7 2.48 4.61 -1.67
CA GLU A 7 2.84 5.72 -2.54
C GLU A 7 1.55 6.37 -3.03
N ALA A 8 1.43 7.66 -2.85
CA ALA A 8 0.22 8.37 -3.21
C ALA A 8 0.57 9.67 -3.91
N SER A 9 -0.06 9.91 -5.02
CA SER A 9 0.04 11.16 -5.75
C SER A 9 -1.37 11.67 -6.04
N SER A 10 -1.48 12.76 -6.75
CA SER A 10 -2.81 13.34 -7.01
C SER A 10 -3.69 12.42 -7.88
N LEU A 11 -3.11 11.54 -8.66
CA LEU A 11 -3.85 10.69 -9.58
C LEU A 11 -3.69 9.21 -9.33
N VAL A 12 -2.64 8.81 -8.62
CA VAL A 12 -2.31 7.39 -8.47
C VAL A 12 -2.11 7.08 -6.99
N CYS A 13 -2.70 6.00 -6.55
CA CYS A 13 -2.51 5.51 -5.19
C CYS A 13 -2.05 4.06 -5.29
N SER A 14 -0.95 3.75 -4.63
CA SER A 14 -0.32 2.44 -4.75
C SER A 14 0.10 1.94 -3.39
N THR A 15 -0.02 0.64 -3.18
CA THR A 15 0.50 0.01 -1.97
C THR A 15 1.18 -1.29 -2.37
N ALA A 16 2.22 -1.65 -1.62
CA ALA A 16 2.98 -2.86 -1.92
C ALA A 16 3.46 -3.49 -0.62
N ILE A 17 3.62 -4.80 -0.65
CA ILE A 17 4.18 -5.53 0.48
C ILE A 17 5.55 -6.06 0.05
N LEU A 18 6.56 -5.69 0.82
CA LEU A 18 7.91 -6.19 0.63
C LEU A 18 8.25 -7.17 1.74
N THR A 19 8.76 -8.32 1.36
CA THR A 19 9.24 -9.31 2.31
C THR A 19 10.69 -9.58 1.98
N ASP A 20 11.59 -9.21 2.90
CA ASP A 20 13.04 -9.39 2.72
C ASP A 20 13.51 -8.77 1.41
N ASP A 21 13.08 -7.53 1.17
CA ASP A 21 13.45 -6.73 -0.01
C ASP A 21 12.87 -7.23 -1.33
N ILE A 22 11.92 -8.16 -1.26
CA ILE A 22 11.26 -8.66 -2.46
C ILE A 22 9.80 -8.19 -2.42
N ILE A 23 9.33 -7.60 -3.50
CA ILE A 23 7.92 -7.21 -3.61
C ILE A 23 7.10 -8.47 -3.81
N THR A 24 6.27 -8.79 -2.81
CA THR A 24 5.44 -9.99 -2.87
C THR A 24 4.02 -9.69 -3.30
N ALA A 25 3.59 -8.44 -3.21
CA ALA A 25 2.27 -8.03 -3.68
C ALA A 25 2.26 -6.54 -3.95
N GLU A 26 1.46 -6.12 -4.91
CA GLU A 26 1.35 -4.72 -5.26
C GLU A 26 -0.06 -4.44 -5.74
N TYR A 27 -0.61 -3.30 -5.34
CA TYR A 27 -1.94 -2.90 -5.72
C TYR A 27 -1.90 -1.41 -6.08
N THR A 28 -2.32 -1.07 -7.28
CA THR A 28 -2.27 0.30 -7.76
C THR A 28 -3.64 0.69 -8.32
N ILE A 29 -4.11 1.86 -7.91
CA ILE A 29 -5.32 2.44 -8.46
C ILE A 29 -4.98 3.77 -9.10
N ASN A 30 -5.31 3.91 -10.37
CA ASN A 30 -5.11 5.14 -11.11
C ASN A 30 -6.49 5.79 -11.26
N ASN A 31 -6.85 6.59 -10.28
CA ASN A 31 -8.19 7.14 -10.21
C ASN A 31 -8.14 8.49 -9.49
N LYS A 32 -9.13 9.32 -9.73
CA LYS A 32 -9.20 10.67 -9.16
C LYS A 32 -9.98 10.72 -7.85
N VAL A 33 -10.08 9.62 -7.13
CA VAL A 33 -10.72 9.63 -5.83
C VAL A 33 -9.75 10.10 -4.76
N THR A 34 -10.27 10.58 -3.64
CA THR A 34 -9.41 11.03 -2.57
C THR A 34 -8.67 9.86 -1.93
N HIS A 35 -7.45 10.11 -1.48
CA HIS A 35 -6.64 9.06 -0.89
C HIS A 35 -7.27 8.50 0.38
N SER A 36 -7.95 9.33 1.16
CA SER A 36 -8.61 8.87 2.37
C SER A 36 -9.73 7.87 2.08
N GLN A 37 -10.34 7.95 0.90
CA GLN A 37 -11.39 7.01 0.51
C GLN A 37 -10.82 5.78 -0.17
N THR A 38 -9.60 5.83 -0.65
CA THR A 38 -9.03 4.77 -1.47
C THR A 38 -7.99 3.95 -0.71
N LEU A 39 -7.18 4.62 0.10
CA LEU A 39 -5.99 4.00 0.68
C LEU A 39 -6.32 2.89 1.68
N LEU A 40 -7.23 3.16 2.60
CA LEU A 40 -7.57 2.17 3.62
C LEU A 40 -8.19 0.90 3.00
N PRO A 41 -9.14 1.02 2.07
CA PRO A 41 -9.63 -0.17 1.38
C PRO A 41 -8.54 -0.92 0.60
N MET A 42 -7.57 -0.22 0.02
CA MET A 42 -6.49 -0.86 -0.69
C MET A 42 -5.60 -1.67 0.24
N ILE A 43 -5.27 -1.10 1.39
CA ILE A 43 -4.46 -1.80 2.38
C ILE A 43 -5.18 -3.05 2.88
N ASP A 44 -6.47 -2.91 3.18
CA ASP A 44 -7.26 -4.04 3.61
C ASP A 44 -7.29 -5.14 2.55
N GLU A 45 -7.47 -4.76 1.29
CA GLU A 45 -7.55 -5.72 0.20
C GLU A 45 -6.23 -6.44 -0.02
N ILE A 46 -5.11 -5.71 -0.02
CA ILE A 46 -3.81 -6.35 -0.24
C ILE A 46 -3.46 -7.28 0.91
N CYS A 47 -3.86 -6.94 2.12
CA CYS A 47 -3.64 -7.80 3.27
C CYS A 47 -4.48 -9.07 3.16
N LYS A 48 -5.72 -8.95 2.71
CA LYS A 48 -6.57 -10.13 2.52
C LYS A 48 -6.05 -11.04 1.42
N MET A 49 -5.63 -10.46 0.32
CA MET A 49 -5.12 -11.23 -0.82
C MET A 49 -3.85 -11.98 -0.49
N THR A 50 -3.06 -11.47 0.43
CA THR A 50 -1.79 -12.10 0.79
C THR A 50 -1.86 -12.85 2.12
N ASP A 51 -3.05 -12.91 2.72
CA ASP A 51 -3.26 -13.54 4.03
C ASP A 51 -2.29 -12.97 5.06
N THR A 52 -2.17 -11.65 5.07
CA THR A 52 -1.27 -10.92 5.95
C THR A 52 -2.08 -10.07 6.91
N ASP A 53 -1.71 -10.09 8.19
CA ASP A 53 -2.31 -9.21 9.18
C ASP A 53 -1.48 -7.93 9.21
N VAL A 54 -2.15 -6.81 9.39
CA VAL A 54 -1.48 -5.51 9.48
C VAL A 54 -0.42 -5.48 10.58
N SER A 55 -0.62 -6.25 11.64
CA SER A 55 0.34 -6.32 12.73
C SER A 55 1.64 -7.04 12.36
N GLU A 56 1.68 -7.71 11.20
CA GLU A 56 2.88 -8.41 10.76
C GLU A 56 3.93 -7.49 10.15
N PHE A 57 3.56 -6.26 9.82
CA PHE A 57 4.51 -5.34 9.21
C PHE A 57 5.49 -4.80 10.25
N ASP A 58 6.77 -4.88 9.93
CA ASP A 58 7.82 -4.33 10.78
C ASP A 58 7.97 -2.83 10.60
N ALA A 59 7.57 -2.34 9.45
CA ALA A 59 7.66 -0.92 9.14
C ALA A 59 6.64 -0.54 8.08
N ILE A 60 6.29 0.72 8.04
CA ILE A 60 5.44 1.28 7.00
C ILE A 60 6.20 2.43 6.35
N ALA A 61 6.43 2.32 5.06
CA ALA A 61 7.11 3.34 4.29
C ALA A 61 6.08 4.13 3.50
N VAL A 62 6.08 5.44 3.65
CA VAL A 62 5.13 6.30 2.96
C VAL A 62 5.89 7.26 2.08
N SER A 63 5.55 7.24 0.79
CA SER A 63 6.09 8.18 -0.16
C SER A 63 4.91 8.90 -0.77
N GLY A 64 4.83 10.19 -0.56
CA GLY A 64 3.71 10.94 -1.06
C GLY A 64 4.16 11.95 -2.05
N GLY A 65 3.52 11.95 -3.19
CA GLY A 65 3.72 13.04 -4.09
C GLY A 65 3.06 14.27 -3.51
N ASN A 66 3.61 15.40 -3.75
CA ASN A 66 2.96 16.60 -3.47
C ASN A 66 1.91 16.81 -4.47
N SER A 67 0.78 16.66 -4.11
CA SER A 67 -0.29 16.94 -5.07
C SER A 67 -0.63 18.39 -5.09
#